data_b5aa2661b1879b807e440a47718652f0
#
_entry.id   b5aa2661b1879b807e440a47718652f0
#
_cell.length_a   1.000
_cell.length_b   1.000
_cell.length_c   1.000
_cell.angle_alpha   90.00
_cell.angle_beta   90.00
_cell.angle_gamma   90.00
#
_symmetry.space_group_name_H-M   'P 1'
#
loop_
_entity.id
_entity.type
_entity.pdbx_description
1 polymer ?
#
loop_
_entity_poly.entity_id
_entity_poly.type
_entity_poly.pdbx_seq_one_letter_code
_entity_poly.pdbx_strand_id
1 'polypeptide(L)'
;MLDMPLQTTLLPDAAWQDDVAGLRAFVRRHPRLFVLTGAGCSTDSGLPDYRDADGQWKRPQPVTYQAFVRDIPTRRRYWARALLGWPRFASVRPNQAHHALARLEQAGHCQLLLTQNVDRLHQAAGSRAVIDLHGRLDEVVCLVCAHRLPRDVVQDSLARLNPGWAGMQATIAPDGDADLEGADFMAFQEPPCPRCGGLLKPDVVFFG
;
A
#
# COMPACT_ATOMS: atom_id res chain seq x y z
N MET A 1 -40.90 -3.64 5.61
CA MET A 1 -40.29 -4.65 4.77
C MET A 1 -40.46 -4.13 3.34
N LEU A 2 -39.52 -3.34 2.86
CA LEU A 2 -39.50 -2.76 1.50
C LEU A 2 -38.30 -3.35 0.79
N ASP A 3 -38.56 -4.41 0.04
CA ASP A 3 -37.63 -5.01 -0.91
C ASP A 3 -37.56 -4.06 -2.12
N MET A 4 -36.52 -3.21 -2.15
CA MET A 4 -36.15 -2.51 -3.36
C MET A 4 -35.01 -3.30 -4.02
N PRO A 5 -35.22 -3.84 -5.22
CA PRO A 5 -34.10 -4.45 -5.96
C PRO A 5 -33.10 -3.34 -6.33
N LEU A 6 -31.87 -3.51 -5.88
CA LEU A 6 -30.73 -2.76 -6.39
C LEU A 6 -30.55 -3.12 -7.88
N GLN A 7 -31.16 -2.33 -8.76
CA GLN A 7 -30.85 -2.36 -10.17
C GLN A 7 -29.43 -1.82 -10.34
N THR A 8 -28.46 -2.73 -10.35
CA THR A 8 -27.11 -2.45 -10.82
C THR A 8 -27.21 -2.23 -12.33
N THR A 9 -27.48 -1.00 -12.74
CA THR A 9 -27.33 -0.60 -14.13
C THR A 9 -25.82 -0.56 -14.39
N LEU A 10 -25.28 -1.70 -14.85
CA LEU A 10 -23.95 -1.72 -15.47
C LEU A 10 -24.05 -0.76 -16.66
N LEU A 11 -23.34 0.36 -16.59
CA LEU A 11 -23.18 1.24 -17.74
C LEU A 11 -22.52 0.41 -18.85
N PRO A 12 -23.02 0.47 -20.10
CA PRO A 12 -22.40 -0.26 -21.19
C PRO A 12 -20.94 0.16 -21.34
N ASP A 13 -20.11 -0.74 -21.87
CA ASP A 13 -18.69 -0.56 -22.25
C ASP A 13 -18.51 0.60 -23.26
N ALA A 14 -18.90 1.79 -22.88
CA ALA A 14 -18.53 3.01 -23.60
C ALA A 14 -17.10 3.32 -23.21
N ALA A 15 -16.21 3.20 -24.16
CA ALA A 15 -14.83 3.65 -24.09
C ALA A 15 -14.74 4.91 -23.23
N TRP A 16 -14.16 4.80 -22.05
CA TRP A 16 -13.80 5.93 -21.20
C TRP A 16 -12.63 6.64 -21.87
N GLN A 17 -12.93 7.28 -23.00
CA GLN A 17 -12.03 8.23 -23.62
C GLN A 17 -12.03 9.48 -22.75
N ASP A 18 -10.86 10.08 -22.59
CA ASP A 18 -10.49 11.27 -21.81
C ASP A 18 -11.53 12.41 -21.83
N ASP A 19 -12.74 12.15 -21.36
CA ASP A 19 -13.82 13.13 -21.31
C ASP A 19 -13.78 13.90 -19.99
N VAL A 20 -12.85 14.85 -19.92
CA VAL A 20 -12.76 15.80 -18.80
C VAL A 20 -14.08 16.56 -18.62
N ALA A 21 -14.82 16.85 -19.70
CA ALA A 21 -16.11 17.53 -19.62
C ALA A 21 -17.18 16.64 -18.96
N GLY A 22 -17.23 15.36 -19.32
CA GLY A 22 -18.10 14.37 -18.72
C GLY A 22 -17.79 14.16 -17.23
N LEU A 23 -16.50 14.06 -16.86
CA LEU A 23 -16.10 13.96 -15.46
C LEU A 23 -16.51 15.20 -14.64
N ARG A 24 -16.32 16.40 -15.18
CA ARG A 24 -16.76 17.66 -14.54
C ARG A 24 -18.28 17.68 -14.37
N ALA A 25 -19.03 17.27 -15.39
CA ALA A 25 -20.48 17.20 -15.34
C ALA A 25 -20.95 16.16 -14.31
N PHE A 26 -20.27 15.01 -14.21
CA PHE A 26 -20.51 14.00 -13.19
C PHE A 26 -20.32 14.56 -11.78
N VAL A 27 -19.17 15.17 -11.48
CA VAL A 27 -18.88 15.76 -10.16
C VAL A 27 -19.92 16.83 -9.80
N ARG A 28 -20.33 17.68 -10.75
CA ARG A 28 -21.37 18.70 -10.50
C ARG A 28 -22.74 18.10 -10.17
N ARG A 29 -23.12 17.00 -10.83
CA ARG A 29 -24.38 16.30 -10.56
C ARG A 29 -24.36 15.50 -9.26
N HIS A 30 -23.17 15.06 -8.84
CA HIS A 30 -22.95 14.22 -7.66
C HIS A 30 -22.05 14.94 -6.66
N PRO A 31 -22.57 15.92 -5.90
CA PRO A 31 -21.76 16.77 -5.03
C PRO A 31 -21.24 16.05 -3.77
N ARG A 32 -21.57 14.76 -3.59
CA ARG A 32 -21.16 13.95 -2.44
C ARG A 32 -20.58 12.63 -2.93
N LEU A 33 -19.33 12.67 -3.31
CA LEU A 33 -18.62 11.50 -3.85
C LEU A 33 -18.10 10.60 -2.72
N PHE A 34 -18.22 9.33 -2.94
CA PHE A 34 -17.44 8.28 -2.34
C PHE A 34 -16.39 7.85 -3.37
N VAL A 35 -15.12 7.83 -3.00
CA VAL A 35 -14.01 7.54 -3.91
C VAL A 35 -13.31 6.26 -3.46
N LEU A 36 -13.09 5.32 -4.38
CA LEU A 36 -12.27 4.13 -4.16
C LEU A 36 -11.03 4.21 -5.05
N THR A 37 -9.84 4.04 -4.46
CA THR A 37 -8.57 4.02 -5.19
C THR A 37 -7.79 2.73 -4.97
N GLY A 38 -6.94 2.38 -5.94
CA GLY A 38 -6.03 1.24 -5.91
C GLY A 38 -4.66 1.61 -6.47
N ALA A 39 -3.79 0.61 -6.67
CA ALA A 39 -2.38 0.80 -7.02
C ALA A 39 -2.13 1.67 -8.27
N GLY A 40 -3.03 1.61 -9.27
CA GLY A 40 -2.96 2.46 -10.46
C GLY A 40 -2.99 3.97 -10.16
N CYS A 41 -3.54 4.39 -9.01
CA CYS A 41 -3.51 5.80 -8.60
C CYS A 41 -2.09 6.29 -8.27
N SER A 42 -1.18 5.38 -7.90
CA SER A 42 0.19 5.71 -7.46
C SER A 42 1.27 5.45 -8.52
N THR A 43 0.91 5.00 -9.73
CA THR A 43 1.88 4.71 -10.80
C THR A 43 2.63 5.96 -11.23
N ASP A 44 1.96 7.10 -11.38
CA ASP A 44 2.59 8.39 -11.71
C ASP A 44 3.45 8.95 -10.56
N SER A 45 3.35 8.37 -9.37
CA SER A 45 4.25 8.65 -8.25
C SER A 45 5.50 7.78 -8.26
N GLY A 46 5.60 6.81 -9.19
CA GLY A 46 6.73 5.89 -9.34
C GLY A 46 6.58 4.59 -8.55
N LEU A 47 5.39 4.30 -7.99
CA LEU A 47 5.06 2.99 -7.43
C LEU A 47 4.42 2.11 -8.51
N PRO A 48 4.98 0.92 -8.79
CA PRO A 48 4.39 0.02 -9.78
C PRO A 48 3.06 -0.55 -9.26
N ASP A 49 2.17 -0.90 -10.17
CA ASP A 49 0.94 -1.62 -9.87
C ASP A 49 1.17 -3.14 -9.89
N TYR A 50 0.22 -3.89 -9.32
CA TYR A 50 0.31 -5.36 -9.18
C TYR A 50 -0.07 -6.10 -10.44
N ARG A 51 -0.95 -5.53 -11.26
CA ARG A 51 -1.54 -6.18 -12.43
C ARG A 51 -1.30 -5.37 -13.69
N ASP A 52 -1.21 -6.06 -14.82
CA ASP A 52 -1.18 -5.43 -16.14
C ASP A 52 -2.59 -5.02 -16.61
N ALA A 53 -2.66 -4.51 -17.85
CA ALA A 53 -3.93 -4.08 -18.46
C ALA A 53 -4.93 -5.25 -18.63
N ASP A 54 -4.44 -6.48 -18.73
CA ASP A 54 -5.24 -7.70 -18.86
C ASP A 54 -5.62 -8.30 -17.48
N GLY A 55 -5.26 -7.63 -16.38
CA GLY A 55 -5.53 -8.05 -15.02
C GLY A 55 -4.63 -9.18 -14.51
N GLN A 56 -3.57 -9.54 -15.26
CA GLN A 56 -2.62 -10.57 -14.86
C GLN A 56 -1.62 -10.02 -13.83
N TRP A 57 -1.17 -10.88 -12.93
CA TRP A 57 -0.14 -10.53 -11.97
C TRP A 57 1.20 -10.26 -12.68
N LYS A 58 1.75 -9.07 -12.49
CA LYS A 58 3.08 -8.70 -13.03
C LYS A 58 4.24 -9.41 -12.31
N ARG A 59 3.99 -9.95 -11.12
CA ARG A 59 4.97 -10.60 -10.23
C ARG A 59 4.32 -11.77 -9.49
N PRO A 60 5.12 -12.68 -8.87
CA PRO A 60 4.59 -13.70 -7.97
C PRO A 60 3.68 -13.11 -6.90
N GLN A 61 2.70 -13.90 -6.45
CA GLN A 61 1.76 -13.47 -5.42
C GLN A 61 2.50 -13.03 -4.15
N PRO A 62 2.00 -11.97 -3.47
CA PRO A 62 2.55 -11.52 -2.20
C PRO A 62 2.56 -12.62 -1.12
N VAL A 63 3.42 -12.47 -0.14
CA VAL A 63 3.52 -13.38 1.01
C VAL A 63 2.18 -13.44 1.75
N THR A 64 1.68 -14.65 2.04
CA THR A 64 0.48 -14.84 2.84
C THR A 64 0.75 -14.62 4.33
N TYR A 65 -0.30 -14.28 5.10
CA TYR A 65 -0.19 -14.14 6.56
C TYR A 65 0.34 -15.40 7.23
N GLN A 66 -0.19 -16.58 6.84
CA GLN A 66 0.20 -17.86 7.42
C GLN A 66 1.68 -18.17 7.13
N ALA A 67 2.16 -17.92 5.90
CA ALA A 67 3.55 -18.12 5.55
C ALA A 67 4.45 -17.16 6.34
N PHE A 68 4.08 -15.88 6.44
CA PHE A 68 4.83 -14.89 7.22
C PHE A 68 4.97 -15.29 8.69
N VAL A 69 3.90 -15.77 9.31
CA VAL A 69 3.91 -16.10 10.75
C VAL A 69 4.62 -17.41 11.04
N ARG A 70 4.42 -18.45 10.20
CA ARG A 70 4.85 -19.83 10.49
C ARG A 70 6.21 -20.18 9.90
N ASP A 71 6.59 -19.57 8.77
CA ASP A 71 7.80 -19.92 8.04
C ASP A 71 8.89 -18.85 8.22
N ILE A 72 9.92 -19.17 9.00
CA ILE A 72 11.04 -18.26 9.30
C ILE A 72 11.77 -17.81 8.04
N PRO A 73 12.15 -18.69 7.08
CA PRO A 73 12.79 -18.29 5.84
C PRO A 73 11.97 -17.27 5.03
N THR A 74 10.65 -17.51 4.90
CA THR A 74 9.75 -16.59 4.20
C THR A 74 9.69 -15.23 4.89
N ARG A 75 9.62 -15.17 6.21
CA ARG A 75 9.57 -13.94 6.98
C ARG A 75 10.90 -13.17 6.90
N ARG A 76 12.03 -13.85 7.00
CA ARG A 76 13.36 -13.23 6.83
C ARG A 76 13.54 -12.66 5.44
N ARG A 77 13.13 -13.40 4.41
CA ARG A 77 13.12 -12.91 3.02
C ARG A 77 12.24 -11.67 2.88
N TYR A 78 11.04 -11.65 3.49
CA TYR A 78 10.17 -10.48 3.50
C TYR A 78 10.90 -9.26 4.09
N TRP A 79 11.44 -9.38 5.30
CA TRP A 79 12.10 -8.26 5.97
C TRP A 79 13.40 -7.79 5.27
N ALA A 80 14.15 -8.70 4.66
CA ALA A 80 15.33 -8.35 3.86
C ALA A 80 14.95 -7.51 2.64
N ARG A 81 13.91 -7.93 1.93
CA ARG A 81 13.37 -7.18 0.79
C ARG A 81 12.80 -5.84 1.23
N ALA A 82 12.06 -5.81 2.32
CA ALA A 82 11.49 -4.60 2.90
C ALA A 82 12.58 -3.62 3.41
N LEU A 83 13.72 -4.11 3.94
CA LEU A 83 14.87 -3.28 4.31
C LEU A 83 15.38 -2.46 3.13
N LEU A 84 15.54 -3.11 1.98
CA LEU A 84 16.10 -2.48 0.77
C LEU A 84 15.07 -1.63 0.02
N GLY A 85 13.81 -2.02 0.02
CA GLY A 85 12.74 -1.32 -0.67
C GLY A 85 12.28 -0.03 0.02
N TRP A 86 12.31 -0.01 1.35
CA TRP A 86 11.75 1.06 2.15
C TRP A 86 12.30 2.46 1.84
N PRO A 87 13.63 2.71 1.72
CA PRO A 87 14.14 4.06 1.50
C PRO A 87 13.55 4.74 0.26
N ARG A 88 13.40 3.98 -0.82
CA ARG A 88 12.77 4.49 -2.05
C ARG A 88 11.26 4.64 -1.88
N PHE A 89 10.58 3.66 -1.27
CA PHE A 89 9.15 3.73 -1.02
C PHE A 89 8.80 4.97 -0.16
N ALA A 90 9.54 5.22 0.92
CA ALA A 90 9.34 6.38 1.79
C ALA A 90 9.66 7.73 1.10
N SER A 91 10.45 7.72 0.03
CA SER A 91 10.80 8.94 -0.72
C SER A 91 9.75 9.36 -1.75
N VAL A 92 8.77 8.50 -2.07
CA VAL A 92 7.73 8.76 -3.07
C VAL A 92 6.84 9.93 -2.64
N ARG A 93 6.40 10.70 -3.62
CA ARG A 93 5.57 11.90 -3.40
C ARG A 93 4.21 11.76 -4.08
N PRO A 94 3.16 12.40 -3.54
CA PRO A 94 1.86 12.46 -4.19
C PRO A 94 1.95 13.00 -5.61
N ASN A 95 1.18 12.43 -6.52
CA ASN A 95 1.02 12.93 -7.87
C ASN A 95 -0.24 13.81 -8.02
N GLN A 96 -0.52 14.27 -9.24
CA GLN A 96 -1.63 15.17 -9.52
C GLN A 96 -3.01 14.57 -9.17
N ALA A 97 -3.20 13.25 -9.31
CA ALA A 97 -4.45 12.60 -8.94
C ALA A 97 -4.71 12.68 -7.42
N HIS A 98 -3.69 12.43 -6.60
CA HIS A 98 -3.79 12.58 -5.14
C HIS A 98 -4.16 14.02 -4.75
N HIS A 99 -3.47 15.02 -5.32
CA HIS A 99 -3.77 16.43 -5.06
C HIS A 99 -5.16 16.85 -5.56
N ALA A 100 -5.62 16.30 -6.70
CA ALA A 100 -6.96 16.57 -7.21
C ALA A 100 -8.04 16.05 -6.26
N LEU A 101 -7.88 14.82 -5.74
CA LEU A 101 -8.81 14.23 -4.77
C LEU A 101 -8.83 15.00 -3.45
N ALA A 102 -7.66 15.46 -2.96
CA ALA A 102 -7.59 16.31 -1.78
C ALA A 102 -8.33 17.65 -2.00
N ARG A 103 -8.20 18.27 -3.18
CA ARG A 103 -8.96 19.49 -3.52
C ARG A 103 -10.47 19.25 -3.62
N LEU A 104 -10.90 18.11 -4.16
CA LEU A 104 -12.33 17.73 -4.18
C LEU A 104 -12.89 17.56 -2.77
N GLU A 105 -12.11 16.99 -1.86
CA GLU A 105 -12.48 16.90 -0.45
C GLU A 105 -12.61 18.27 0.21
N GLN A 106 -11.60 19.14 0.02
CA GLN A 106 -11.61 20.52 0.55
C GLN A 106 -12.78 21.36 0.01
N ALA A 107 -13.19 21.11 -1.23
CA ALA A 107 -14.35 21.73 -1.85
C ALA A 107 -15.69 21.12 -1.41
N GLY A 108 -15.68 20.09 -0.54
CA GLY A 108 -16.88 19.41 -0.04
C GLY A 108 -17.50 18.39 -1.01
N HIS A 109 -16.85 18.09 -2.14
CA HIS A 109 -17.36 17.14 -3.13
C HIS A 109 -16.98 15.68 -2.81
N CYS A 110 -15.88 15.41 -2.15
CA CYS A 110 -15.49 14.06 -1.70
C CYS A 110 -15.78 13.93 -0.20
N GLN A 111 -16.71 13.04 0.15
CA GLN A 111 -17.12 12.81 1.55
C GLN A 111 -16.24 11.76 2.22
N LEU A 112 -15.78 10.78 1.47
CA LEU A 112 -14.95 9.69 1.95
C LEU A 112 -14.11 9.14 0.81
N LEU A 113 -12.83 8.93 1.09
CA LEU A 113 -11.91 8.24 0.21
C LEU A 113 -11.52 6.90 0.87
N LEU A 114 -11.84 5.79 0.21
CA LEU A 114 -11.29 4.49 0.53
C LEU A 114 -10.10 4.21 -0.38
N THR A 115 -9.01 3.70 0.21
CA THR A 115 -7.87 3.27 -0.60
C THR A 115 -7.43 1.86 -0.25
N GLN A 116 -7.13 1.07 -1.28
CA GLN A 116 -6.45 -0.21 -1.13
C GLN A 116 -4.93 -0.03 -0.99
N ASN A 117 -4.43 1.17 -1.28
CA ASN A 117 -3.01 1.48 -1.21
C ASN A 117 -2.55 1.64 0.24
N VAL A 118 -1.30 1.27 0.48
CA VAL A 118 -0.65 1.30 1.80
C VAL A 118 0.41 2.39 1.90
N ASP A 119 0.49 3.29 0.88
CA ASP A 119 1.56 4.26 0.65
C ASP A 119 1.37 5.60 1.36
N ARG A 120 0.18 5.89 1.88
CA ARG A 120 -0.19 7.14 2.57
C ARG A 120 -0.15 8.40 1.68
N LEU A 121 -0.10 8.25 0.35
CA LEU A 121 0.03 9.40 -0.55
C LEU A 121 -1.22 10.30 -0.56
N HIS A 122 -2.41 9.76 -0.32
CA HIS A 122 -3.63 10.58 -0.17
C HIS A 122 -3.52 11.52 1.04
N GLN A 123 -3.08 11.00 2.18
CA GLN A 123 -2.88 11.80 3.39
C GLN A 123 -1.75 12.82 3.19
N ALA A 124 -0.66 12.41 2.54
CA ALA A 124 0.45 13.31 2.20
C ALA A 124 0.04 14.43 1.21
N ALA A 125 -0.97 14.19 0.35
CA ALA A 125 -1.55 15.19 -0.53
C ALA A 125 -2.52 16.15 0.18
N GLY A 126 -2.91 15.86 1.43
CA GLY A 126 -3.80 16.69 2.25
C GLY A 126 -5.22 16.17 2.41
N SER A 127 -5.54 14.96 1.93
CA SER A 127 -6.82 14.29 2.22
C SER A 127 -6.90 13.89 3.70
N ARG A 128 -8.05 14.09 4.33
CA ARG A 128 -8.30 13.84 5.76
C ARG A 128 -9.29 12.72 6.00
N ALA A 129 -10.35 12.65 5.21
CA ALA A 129 -11.38 11.61 5.30
C ALA A 129 -10.96 10.38 4.48
N VAL A 130 -9.89 9.71 4.91
CA VAL A 130 -9.31 8.54 4.22
C VAL A 130 -9.40 7.30 5.09
N ILE A 131 -9.86 6.20 4.51
CA ILE A 131 -9.82 4.86 5.12
C ILE A 131 -8.83 4.00 4.32
N ASP A 132 -7.80 3.52 5.01
CA ASP A 132 -6.80 2.61 4.48
C ASP A 132 -7.30 1.16 4.63
N LEU A 133 -7.93 0.60 3.58
CA LEU A 133 -8.55 -0.73 3.61
C LEU A 133 -7.57 -1.85 3.93
N HIS A 134 -6.34 -1.71 3.44
CA HIS A 134 -5.30 -2.72 3.62
C HIS A 134 -4.23 -2.28 4.63
N GLY A 135 -4.52 -1.27 5.45
CA GLY A 135 -3.58 -0.74 6.43
C GLY A 135 -2.52 0.17 5.82
N ARG A 136 -1.33 0.22 6.43
CA ARG A 136 -0.31 1.24 6.10
C ARG A 136 1.11 0.69 6.27
N LEU A 137 2.01 0.99 5.32
CA LEU A 137 3.40 0.53 5.36
C LEU A 137 4.32 1.37 6.27
N ASP A 138 3.93 2.60 6.60
CA ASP A 138 4.71 3.49 7.47
C ASP A 138 4.60 3.14 8.97
N GLU A 139 3.85 2.08 9.30
CA GLU A 139 3.77 1.50 10.65
C GLU A 139 4.05 -0.01 10.66
N VAL A 140 4.52 -0.48 11.80
CA VAL A 140 4.75 -1.88 12.13
C VAL A 140 4.02 -2.21 13.42
N VAL A 141 3.35 -3.36 13.47
CA VAL A 141 2.60 -3.82 14.63
C VAL A 141 3.17 -5.11 15.19
N CYS A 142 3.23 -5.23 16.51
CA CYS A 142 3.55 -6.47 17.19
C CYS A 142 2.32 -7.38 17.21
N LEU A 143 2.46 -8.62 16.73
CA LEU A 143 1.37 -9.61 16.69
C LEU A 143 1.01 -10.17 18.07
N VAL A 144 1.83 -9.93 19.10
CA VAL A 144 1.59 -10.44 20.48
C VAL A 144 0.94 -9.37 21.36
N CYS A 145 1.48 -8.16 21.40
CA CYS A 145 1.03 -7.11 22.33
C CYS A 145 0.38 -5.90 21.64
N ALA A 146 0.20 -5.94 20.32
CA ALA A 146 -0.37 -4.88 19.50
C ALA A 146 0.39 -3.53 19.58
N HIS A 147 1.62 -3.53 20.12
CA HIS A 147 2.46 -2.33 20.14
C HIS A 147 2.78 -1.90 18.70
N ARG A 148 2.58 -0.61 18.42
CA ARG A 148 2.84 -0.01 17.11
C ARG A 148 4.13 0.79 17.14
N LEU A 149 4.88 0.71 16.07
CA LEU A 149 6.16 1.38 15.88
C LEU A 149 6.18 2.07 14.50
N PRO A 150 6.73 3.28 14.39
CA PRO A 150 7.05 3.85 13.09
C PRO A 150 7.96 2.91 12.30
N ARG A 151 7.71 2.79 10.99
CA ARG A 151 8.49 1.92 10.11
C ARG A 151 9.98 2.30 10.09
N ASP A 152 10.29 3.61 10.22
CA ASP A 152 11.68 4.09 10.24
C ASP A 152 12.45 3.57 11.46
N VAL A 153 11.82 3.48 12.64
CA VAL A 153 12.44 2.90 13.84
C VAL A 153 12.81 1.43 13.62
N VAL A 154 11.92 0.68 12.93
CA VAL A 154 12.19 -0.71 12.57
C VAL A 154 13.22 -0.80 11.46
N GLN A 155 13.24 0.15 10.50
CA GLN A 155 14.24 0.25 9.45
C GLN A 155 15.65 0.36 10.03
N ASP A 156 15.85 1.27 10.99
CA ASP A 156 17.12 1.46 11.66
C ASP A 156 17.57 0.20 12.41
N SER A 157 16.62 -0.50 13.02
CA SER A 157 16.90 -1.77 13.72
C SER A 157 17.32 -2.88 12.76
N LEU A 158 16.60 -3.00 11.63
CA LEU A 158 16.93 -3.95 10.56
C LEU A 158 18.33 -3.67 9.98
N ALA A 159 18.64 -2.39 9.69
CA ALA A 159 19.94 -1.99 9.16
C ALA A 159 21.10 -2.31 10.14
N ARG A 160 20.90 -2.04 11.42
CA ARG A 160 21.93 -2.36 12.45
C ARG A 160 22.16 -3.86 12.61
N LEU A 161 21.11 -4.67 12.55
CA LEU A 161 21.21 -6.13 12.66
C LEU A 161 21.81 -6.78 11.41
N ASN A 162 21.70 -6.11 10.25
CA ASN A 162 22.07 -6.67 8.95
C ASN A 162 22.96 -5.70 8.13
N PRO A 163 24.16 -5.32 8.64
CA PRO A 163 24.98 -4.30 7.98
C PRO A 163 25.44 -4.71 6.57
N GLY A 164 25.61 -6.01 6.30
CA GLY A 164 25.98 -6.53 4.97
C GLY A 164 24.91 -6.35 3.89
N TRP A 165 23.66 -6.05 4.27
CA TRP A 165 22.55 -5.85 3.35
C TRP A 165 22.37 -4.38 2.95
N ALA A 166 22.81 -3.44 3.76
CA ALA A 166 22.53 -2.00 3.59
C ALA A 166 23.06 -1.37 2.29
N GLY A 167 23.97 -2.02 1.59
CA GLY A 167 24.55 -1.54 0.31
C GLY A 167 24.05 -2.26 -0.94
N MET A 168 23.14 -3.23 -0.80
CA MET A 168 22.65 -3.99 -1.94
C MET A 168 21.62 -3.15 -2.74
N GLN A 169 21.78 -3.11 -4.06
CA GLN A 169 20.79 -2.49 -4.95
C GLN A 169 19.78 -3.52 -5.40
N ALA A 170 18.50 -3.16 -5.37
CA ALA A 170 17.43 -4.04 -5.82
C ALA A 170 16.28 -3.27 -6.48
N THR A 171 15.58 -3.91 -7.40
CA THR A 171 14.37 -3.37 -8.04
C THR A 171 13.19 -3.44 -7.06
N ILE A 172 12.35 -2.40 -7.04
CA ILE A 172 11.24 -2.29 -6.08
C ILE A 172 9.95 -2.87 -6.65
N ALA A 173 9.22 -3.59 -5.78
CA ALA A 173 7.88 -4.11 -6.03
C ALA A 173 6.78 -3.13 -5.52
N PRO A 174 5.50 -3.33 -5.92
CA PRO A 174 4.36 -2.48 -5.54
C PRO A 174 4.11 -2.39 -4.03
N ASP A 175 4.51 -3.42 -3.29
CA ASP A 175 4.40 -3.52 -1.83
C ASP A 175 5.61 -2.90 -1.08
N GLY A 176 6.47 -2.17 -1.80
CA GLY A 176 7.69 -1.57 -1.24
C GLY A 176 8.84 -2.55 -1.05
N ASP A 177 8.67 -3.80 -1.47
CA ASP A 177 9.70 -4.83 -1.35
C ASP A 177 10.73 -4.74 -2.48
N ALA A 178 11.98 -5.14 -2.17
CA ALA A 178 13.06 -5.27 -3.14
C ALA A 178 13.10 -6.67 -3.77
N ASP A 179 13.44 -6.76 -5.05
CA ASP A 179 13.63 -8.05 -5.73
C ASP A 179 15.07 -8.54 -5.53
N LEU A 180 15.21 -9.68 -4.85
CA LEU A 180 16.48 -10.28 -4.46
C LEU A 180 16.49 -11.76 -4.85
N GLU A 181 16.87 -12.04 -6.09
CA GLU A 181 17.04 -13.43 -6.52
C GLU A 181 18.40 -13.99 -6.06
N GLY A 182 18.39 -15.21 -5.54
CA GLY A 182 19.61 -15.95 -5.18
C GLY A 182 20.31 -15.53 -3.88
N ALA A 183 19.74 -14.63 -3.06
CA ALA A 183 20.32 -14.26 -1.78
C ALA A 183 20.04 -15.31 -0.70
N ASP A 184 21.04 -15.58 0.16
CA ASP A 184 20.85 -16.41 1.37
C ASP A 184 20.20 -15.62 2.49
N PHE A 185 18.89 -15.80 2.67
CA PHE A 185 18.13 -15.13 3.71
C PHE A 185 18.26 -15.78 5.09
N MET A 186 18.95 -16.93 5.21
CA MET A 186 19.02 -17.65 6.49
C MET A 186 19.84 -16.89 7.54
N ALA A 187 20.81 -16.07 7.12
CA ALA A 187 21.59 -15.24 8.02
C ALA A 187 20.90 -13.91 8.39
N PHE A 188 19.80 -13.55 7.74
CA PHE A 188 19.09 -12.29 8.00
C PHE A 188 18.43 -12.30 9.37
N GLN A 189 18.58 -11.22 10.14
CA GLN A 189 18.06 -11.07 11.49
C GLN A 189 16.87 -10.12 11.52
N GLU A 190 15.80 -10.54 12.16
CA GLU A 190 14.57 -9.76 12.39
C GLU A 190 14.60 -9.13 13.79
N PRO A 191 14.27 -7.83 13.96
CA PRO A 191 14.17 -7.26 15.29
C PRO A 191 12.92 -7.80 16.00
N PRO A 192 13.04 -8.21 17.28
CA PRO A 192 11.87 -8.52 18.10
C PRO A 192 11.16 -7.23 18.53
N CYS A 193 9.91 -7.34 18.95
CA CYS A 193 9.20 -6.24 19.58
C CYS A 193 9.95 -5.73 20.82
N PRO A 194 10.29 -4.43 20.90
CA PRO A 194 11.02 -3.89 22.05
C PRO A 194 10.24 -3.94 23.36
N ARG A 195 8.90 -4.10 23.30
CA ARG A 195 8.04 -4.16 24.48
C ARG A 195 7.89 -5.56 25.06
N CYS A 196 7.79 -6.59 24.20
CA CYS A 196 7.45 -7.95 24.67
C CYS A 196 8.26 -9.08 24.02
N GLY A 197 9.20 -8.78 23.13
CA GLY A 197 9.96 -9.77 22.37
C GLY A 197 9.16 -10.45 21.25
N GLY A 198 7.89 -10.11 21.06
CA GLY A 198 7.01 -10.74 20.09
C GLY A 198 7.33 -10.39 18.64
N LEU A 199 6.68 -11.10 17.73
CA LEU A 199 6.86 -10.97 16.29
C LEU A 199 6.32 -9.62 15.77
N LEU A 200 7.13 -8.91 15.01
CA LEU A 200 6.77 -7.68 14.31
C LEU A 200 6.29 -7.97 12.88
N LYS A 201 5.23 -7.28 12.44
CA LYS A 201 4.69 -7.33 11.09
C LYS A 201 4.35 -5.89 10.63
N PRO A 202 4.57 -5.52 9.35
CA PRO A 202 4.01 -4.27 8.82
C PRO A 202 2.51 -4.18 9.08
N ASP A 203 2.01 -2.99 9.39
CA ASP A 203 0.58 -2.80 9.69
C ASP A 203 -0.26 -2.79 8.41
N VAL A 204 -0.07 -3.81 7.57
CA VAL A 204 -0.83 -4.04 6.34
C VAL A 204 -1.55 -5.39 6.38
N VAL A 205 -2.65 -5.50 5.67
CA VAL A 205 -3.38 -6.74 5.50
C VAL A 205 -2.62 -7.64 4.53
N PHE A 206 -2.24 -8.84 4.97
CA PHE A 206 -1.64 -9.86 4.12
C PHE A 206 -2.72 -10.78 3.55
N PHE A 207 -2.44 -11.38 2.41
CA PHE A 207 -3.30 -12.40 1.83
C PHE A 207 -3.34 -13.67 2.71
N GLY A 208 -4.44 -14.44 2.64
CA GLY A 208 -4.62 -15.74 3.30
C GLY A 208 -5.45 -15.75 4.56
#